data_e69e92070334e262d1b15491f17fd9c3
#
_entry.id   e69e92070334e262d1b15491f17fd9c3
#
_cell.length_a   1.000
_cell.length_b   1.000
_cell.length_c   1.000
_cell.angle_alpha   90.00
_cell.angle_beta   90.00
_cell.angle_gamma   90.00
#
_symmetry.space_group_name_H-M   'P 1'
#
loop_
_entity.id
_entity.type
_entity.pdbx_description
1 polymer ?
#
loop_
_entity_poly.entity_id
_entity_poly.type
_entity_poly.pdbx_seq_one_letter_code
_entity_poly.pdbx_strand_id
1 'polypeptide(L)'
;MTTGLPVAAILFLAMLLACGTLSPHDYVAEIEAWRAEREARLKADDGWLTLAGLFFLNEGDNSFGASPKNDIVLRTGPERAGLITLRDGRVGVRAVEGQTLLVDGRWVEAAQLWPCEGPNRPTITLGPLSLFCHASGDRLAMRLRDAESEIRREFTKLRWYPVDESFRIRGRYVPHDKPRTMELANTLGDVLTLRTSGSVALTVEGEELRLTAIDYDGRLWFVFSDLTSGSETYPAARFLYADLPDLDGRTTVDFNQAYNPPCAFNPYTTCPLPPPENQLQVRIEAGELDYRGRR
;
A
#
# COMPACT_ATOMS: atom_id res chain seq x y z
N MET A 1 -7.52 55.23 -60.46
CA MET A 1 -7.55 53.78 -60.31
C MET A 1 -6.99 53.49 -58.96
N THR A 2 -7.85 53.30 -57.94
CA THR A 2 -7.51 53.11 -56.57
C THR A 2 -7.94 51.70 -56.15
N THR A 3 -7.01 50.80 -55.87
CA THR A 3 -7.25 49.47 -55.39
C THR A 3 -7.11 49.44 -53.87
N GLY A 4 -8.23 49.28 -53.19
CA GLY A 4 -8.26 49.07 -51.73
C GLY A 4 -7.90 47.64 -51.35
N LEU A 5 -7.06 47.44 -50.33
CA LEU A 5 -6.79 46.18 -49.66
C LEU A 5 -7.87 45.92 -48.60
N PRO A 6 -8.28 44.68 -48.41
CA PRO A 6 -9.19 44.30 -47.32
C PRO A 6 -8.42 44.09 -45.99
N VAL A 7 -8.95 44.70 -44.94
CA VAL A 7 -8.51 44.48 -43.57
C VAL A 7 -9.03 43.12 -43.11
N ALA A 8 -8.10 42.17 -42.86
CA ALA A 8 -8.41 40.89 -42.24
C ALA A 8 -8.58 41.08 -40.71
N ALA A 9 -9.78 40.89 -40.23
CA ALA A 9 -10.08 40.87 -38.79
C ALA A 9 -9.60 39.55 -38.20
N ILE A 10 -8.57 39.58 -37.36
CA ILE A 10 -8.09 38.46 -36.56
C ILE A 10 -9.00 38.35 -35.33
N LEU A 11 -9.89 37.39 -35.33
CA LEU A 11 -10.65 36.98 -34.17
C LEU A 11 -9.72 36.19 -33.21
N PHE A 12 -9.31 36.82 -32.11
CA PHE A 12 -8.68 36.13 -30.97
C PHE A 12 -9.77 35.36 -30.21
N LEU A 13 -9.82 34.03 -30.41
CA LEU A 13 -10.63 33.14 -29.62
C LEU A 13 -9.91 32.93 -28.27
N ALA A 14 -10.29 33.67 -27.25
CA ALA A 14 -9.81 33.44 -25.88
C ALA A 14 -10.44 32.15 -25.37
N MET A 15 -9.64 31.06 -25.34
CA MET A 15 -9.99 29.79 -24.72
C MET A 15 -9.86 29.97 -23.19
N LEU A 16 -10.97 30.32 -22.54
CA LEU A 16 -11.08 30.32 -21.10
C LEU A 16 -10.95 28.86 -20.64
N LEU A 17 -9.77 28.46 -20.14
CA LEU A 17 -9.58 27.29 -19.32
C LEU A 17 -10.41 27.47 -18.04
N ALA A 18 -11.64 27.00 -18.06
CA ALA A 18 -12.43 26.83 -16.86
C ALA A 18 -11.75 25.76 -15.99
N CYS A 19 -11.01 26.20 -14.98
CA CYS A 19 -10.62 25.33 -13.86
C CYS A 19 -11.94 25.06 -13.10
N GLY A 20 -12.69 24.04 -13.55
CA GLY A 20 -13.94 23.63 -12.95
C GLY A 20 -13.67 23.04 -11.58
N THR A 21 -14.10 23.72 -10.51
CA THR A 21 -14.31 23.04 -9.23
C THR A 21 -15.40 21.98 -9.46
N LEU A 22 -15.10 20.73 -9.14
CA LEU A 22 -16.10 19.65 -9.16
C LEU A 22 -17.32 20.09 -8.34
N SER A 23 -18.52 19.74 -8.80
CA SER A 23 -19.69 19.97 -7.96
C SER A 23 -19.62 19.04 -6.73
N PRO A 24 -20.24 19.37 -5.60
CA PRO A 24 -20.28 18.49 -4.44
C PRO A 24 -20.81 17.10 -4.76
N HIS A 25 -21.72 16.99 -5.71
CA HIS A 25 -22.26 15.70 -6.17
C HIS A 25 -21.21 14.90 -6.95
N ASP A 26 -20.38 15.56 -7.77
CA ASP A 26 -19.32 14.90 -8.55
C ASP A 26 -18.21 14.40 -7.61
N TYR A 27 -17.89 15.17 -6.57
CA TYR A 27 -16.91 14.78 -5.56
C TYR A 27 -17.33 13.55 -4.77
N VAL A 28 -18.57 13.46 -4.30
CA VAL A 28 -19.08 12.27 -3.60
C VAL A 28 -18.99 11.05 -4.51
N ALA A 29 -19.37 11.19 -5.79
CA ALA A 29 -19.28 10.10 -6.76
C ALA A 29 -17.83 9.66 -7.02
N GLU A 30 -16.88 10.58 -7.05
CA GLU A 30 -15.44 10.30 -7.16
C GLU A 30 -14.96 9.45 -5.96
N ILE A 31 -15.30 9.83 -4.73
CA ILE A 31 -14.92 9.09 -3.53
C ILE A 31 -15.57 7.70 -3.50
N GLU A 32 -16.84 7.57 -3.86
CA GLU A 32 -17.51 6.27 -3.90
C GLU A 32 -16.90 5.35 -4.96
N ALA A 33 -16.51 5.86 -6.12
CA ALA A 33 -15.79 5.09 -7.14
C ALA A 33 -14.41 4.62 -6.63
N TRP A 34 -13.66 5.50 -5.96
CA TRP A 34 -12.38 5.16 -5.33
C TRP A 34 -12.55 4.07 -4.25
N ARG A 35 -13.61 4.17 -3.42
CA ARG A 35 -13.94 3.15 -2.39
C ARG A 35 -14.22 1.78 -3.01
N ALA A 36 -14.98 1.75 -4.10
CA ALA A 36 -15.29 0.53 -4.84
C ALA A 36 -14.02 -0.10 -5.45
N GLU A 37 -13.14 0.71 -6.03
CA GLU A 37 -11.85 0.24 -6.54
C GLU A 37 -10.93 -0.30 -5.43
N ARG A 38 -10.89 0.38 -4.28
CA ARG A 38 -10.15 -0.08 -3.09
C ARG A 38 -10.60 -1.47 -2.67
N GLU A 39 -11.91 -1.70 -2.59
CA GLU A 39 -12.49 -2.98 -2.21
C GLU A 39 -12.19 -4.07 -3.23
N ALA A 40 -12.27 -3.74 -4.53
CA ALA A 40 -11.91 -4.64 -5.61
C ALA A 40 -10.42 -5.07 -5.54
N ARG A 41 -9.51 -4.12 -5.28
CA ARG A 41 -8.08 -4.41 -5.10
C ARG A 41 -7.78 -5.29 -3.90
N LEU A 42 -8.49 -5.13 -2.77
CA LEU A 42 -8.34 -6.02 -1.63
C LEU A 42 -8.69 -7.47 -1.98
N LYS A 43 -9.74 -7.67 -2.81
CA LYS A 43 -10.27 -8.98 -3.24
C LYS A 43 -9.54 -9.58 -4.43
N ALA A 44 -8.65 -8.85 -5.11
CA ALA A 44 -7.91 -9.33 -6.27
C ALA A 44 -7.07 -10.60 -5.93
N ASP A 45 -6.68 -11.38 -6.94
CA ASP A 45 -5.91 -12.61 -6.74
C ASP A 45 -4.52 -12.36 -6.11
N ASP A 46 -3.98 -11.17 -6.32
CA ASP A 46 -2.78 -10.66 -5.68
C ASP A 46 -3.06 -9.68 -4.53
N GLY A 47 -4.33 -9.53 -4.13
CA GLY A 47 -4.80 -8.63 -3.08
C GLY A 47 -4.38 -9.07 -1.67
N TRP A 48 -4.52 -8.14 -0.72
CA TRP A 48 -4.11 -8.38 0.67
C TRP A 48 -4.92 -9.45 1.40
N LEU A 49 -6.16 -9.72 0.97
CA LEU A 49 -6.99 -10.77 1.57
C LEU A 49 -6.53 -12.19 1.20
N THR A 50 -5.63 -12.34 0.23
CA THR A 50 -5.06 -13.64 -0.16
C THR A 50 -3.86 -14.05 0.69
N LEU A 51 -3.30 -13.13 1.50
CA LEU A 51 -2.16 -13.48 2.35
C LEU A 51 -2.55 -14.52 3.40
N ALA A 52 -1.81 -15.63 3.42
CA ALA A 52 -2.06 -16.81 4.22
C ALA A 52 -0.86 -17.27 5.06
N GLY A 53 0.27 -16.55 4.96
CA GLY A 53 1.46 -16.88 5.75
C GLY A 53 2.60 -15.88 5.56
N LEU A 54 3.44 -15.79 6.60
CA LEU A 54 4.71 -15.08 6.61
C LEU A 54 5.71 -15.94 7.39
N PHE A 55 6.72 -16.45 6.72
CA PHE A 55 7.69 -17.39 7.27
C PHE A 55 9.09 -16.79 7.18
N PHE A 56 9.63 -16.35 8.31
CA PHE A 56 11.00 -15.85 8.36
C PHE A 56 11.99 -16.98 8.09
N LEU A 57 12.98 -16.71 7.23
CA LEU A 57 13.97 -17.69 6.82
C LEU A 57 15.11 -17.78 7.83
N ASN A 58 15.53 -19.00 8.11
CA ASN A 58 16.79 -19.28 8.77
C ASN A 58 17.91 -19.32 7.73
N GLU A 59 19.14 -18.93 8.11
CA GLU A 59 20.33 -19.13 7.26
C GLU A 59 20.46 -20.61 6.90
N GLY A 60 20.73 -20.91 5.64
CA GLY A 60 20.80 -22.26 5.10
C GLY A 60 19.51 -22.69 4.39
N ASP A 61 19.15 -23.94 4.55
CA ASP A 61 18.03 -24.58 3.85
C ASP A 61 16.79 -24.58 4.74
N ASN A 62 15.65 -24.12 4.19
CA ASN A 62 14.32 -24.12 4.80
C ASN A 62 13.41 -24.98 3.93
N SER A 63 12.94 -26.11 4.45
CA SER A 63 12.05 -27.02 3.72
C SER A 63 10.64 -26.48 3.59
N PHE A 64 9.97 -26.74 2.46
CA PHE A 64 8.59 -26.34 2.27
C PHE A 64 7.74 -27.42 1.59
N GLY A 65 6.45 -27.45 1.92
CA GLY A 65 5.49 -28.41 1.42
C GLY A 65 4.33 -28.62 2.39
N ALA A 66 3.40 -29.53 2.08
CA ALA A 66 2.19 -29.75 2.86
C ALA A 66 2.43 -30.60 4.15
N SER A 67 3.54 -31.33 4.25
CA SER A 67 3.85 -32.08 5.47
C SER A 67 4.14 -31.13 6.64
N PRO A 68 3.59 -31.40 7.85
CA PRO A 68 3.87 -30.62 9.06
C PRO A 68 5.33 -30.70 9.53
N LYS A 69 6.15 -31.54 8.89
CA LYS A 69 7.59 -31.65 9.15
C LYS A 69 8.44 -30.62 8.41
N ASN A 70 7.84 -29.84 7.50
CA ASN A 70 8.55 -28.78 6.81
C ASN A 70 8.68 -27.54 7.70
N ASP A 71 9.71 -26.73 7.45
CA ASP A 71 9.88 -25.42 8.09
C ASP A 71 8.79 -24.43 7.64
N ILE A 72 8.38 -24.53 6.37
CA ILE A 72 7.28 -23.76 5.77
C ILE A 72 6.17 -24.73 5.39
N VAL A 73 5.12 -24.78 6.22
CA VAL A 73 3.99 -25.70 6.03
C VAL A 73 2.93 -25.05 5.15
N LEU A 74 2.62 -25.70 4.03
CA LEU A 74 1.59 -25.27 3.09
C LEU A 74 0.27 -25.99 3.38
N ARG A 75 -0.86 -25.32 3.17
CA ARG A 75 -2.20 -25.92 3.32
C ARG A 75 -2.45 -27.10 2.36
N THR A 76 -1.86 -27.04 1.18
CA THR A 76 -2.04 -28.03 0.12
C THR A 76 -0.79 -28.12 -0.76
N GLY A 77 -0.70 -29.18 -1.57
CA GLY A 77 0.42 -29.43 -2.47
C GLY A 77 1.19 -30.70 -2.11
N PRO A 78 2.40 -30.90 -2.68
CA PRO A 78 3.26 -32.03 -2.35
C PRO A 78 3.64 -32.04 -0.87
N GLU A 79 3.78 -33.22 -0.25
CA GLU A 79 4.26 -33.33 1.13
C GLU A 79 5.58 -32.58 1.34
N ARG A 80 6.49 -32.69 0.37
CA ARG A 80 7.73 -31.90 0.29
C ARG A 80 7.88 -31.40 -1.13
N ALA A 81 7.78 -30.07 -1.31
CA ALA A 81 7.90 -29.43 -2.61
C ALA A 81 9.36 -29.05 -2.94
N GLY A 82 10.14 -28.71 -1.93
CA GLY A 82 11.52 -28.29 -2.14
C GLY A 82 12.19 -27.69 -0.91
N LEU A 83 13.24 -26.92 -1.19
CA LEU A 83 14.02 -26.15 -0.22
C LEU A 83 14.10 -24.71 -0.66
N ILE A 84 13.78 -23.79 0.24
CA ILE A 84 14.13 -22.37 0.12
C ILE A 84 15.48 -22.18 0.79
N THR A 85 16.45 -21.61 0.08
CA THR A 85 17.80 -21.37 0.61
C THR A 85 17.99 -19.89 0.90
N LEU A 86 18.46 -19.56 2.10
CA LEU A 86 18.96 -18.24 2.43
C LEU A 86 20.49 -18.36 2.63
N ARG A 87 21.29 -17.66 1.81
CA ARG A 87 22.74 -17.63 1.93
C ARG A 87 23.27 -16.27 1.55
N ASP A 88 24.06 -15.67 2.42
CA ASP A 88 24.66 -14.36 2.21
C ASP A 88 23.62 -13.30 1.78
N GLY A 89 22.46 -13.28 2.40
CA GLY A 89 21.37 -12.36 2.11
C GLY A 89 20.66 -12.59 0.77
N ARG A 90 20.89 -13.73 0.10
CA ARG A 90 20.23 -14.12 -1.16
C ARG A 90 19.30 -15.29 -0.94
N VAL A 91 18.12 -15.20 -1.54
CA VAL A 91 17.12 -16.25 -1.47
C VAL A 91 17.06 -17.01 -2.79
N GLY A 92 17.09 -18.33 -2.70
CA GLY A 92 16.92 -19.22 -3.84
C GLY A 92 15.90 -20.32 -3.52
N VAL A 93 15.49 -21.07 -4.53
CA VAL A 93 14.66 -22.24 -4.39
C VAL A 93 15.23 -23.41 -5.20
N ARG A 94 15.05 -24.63 -4.66
CA ARG A 94 15.36 -25.88 -5.35
C ARG A 94 14.23 -26.87 -5.11
N ALA A 95 13.75 -27.49 -6.18
CA ALA A 95 12.77 -28.57 -6.11
C ALA A 95 13.33 -29.81 -5.41
N VAL A 96 12.47 -30.73 -4.97
CA VAL A 96 12.89 -32.09 -4.61
C VAL A 96 13.45 -32.76 -5.86
N GLU A 97 14.44 -33.65 -5.68
CA GLU A 97 15.08 -34.38 -6.78
C GLU A 97 14.05 -35.09 -7.67
N GLY A 98 14.19 -34.92 -8.98
CA GLY A 98 13.27 -35.45 -9.98
C GLY A 98 11.95 -34.69 -10.13
N GLN A 99 11.79 -33.52 -9.46
CA GLN A 99 10.62 -32.65 -9.57
C GLN A 99 11.00 -31.29 -10.10
N THR A 100 9.98 -30.50 -10.48
CA THR A 100 10.13 -29.11 -10.89
C THR A 100 9.14 -28.22 -10.16
N LEU A 101 9.46 -26.93 -10.08
CA LEU A 101 8.61 -25.88 -9.53
C LEU A 101 8.23 -24.89 -10.63
N LEU A 102 7.03 -24.37 -10.57
CA LEU A 102 6.61 -23.29 -11.45
C LEU A 102 7.05 -21.96 -10.84
N VAL A 103 8.05 -21.31 -11.46
CA VAL A 103 8.54 -19.99 -11.03
C VAL A 103 8.34 -19.02 -12.20
N ASP A 104 7.59 -17.94 -11.99
CA ASP A 104 7.25 -16.96 -13.03
C ASP A 104 6.74 -17.59 -14.33
N GLY A 105 5.87 -18.62 -14.19
CA GLY A 105 5.29 -19.35 -15.32
C GLY A 105 6.25 -20.32 -16.03
N ARG A 106 7.45 -20.60 -15.50
CA ARG A 106 8.42 -21.54 -16.05
C ARG A 106 8.69 -22.69 -15.09
N TRP A 107 8.71 -23.92 -15.61
CA TRP A 107 9.11 -25.09 -14.84
C TRP A 107 10.62 -25.18 -14.71
N VAL A 108 11.10 -25.18 -13.48
CA VAL A 108 12.54 -25.16 -13.14
C VAL A 108 12.85 -26.15 -12.01
N GLU A 109 14.06 -26.70 -11.98
CA GLU A 109 14.58 -27.46 -10.84
C GLU A 109 15.11 -26.54 -9.73
N ALA A 110 15.63 -25.37 -10.11
CA ALA A 110 16.10 -24.34 -9.20
C ALA A 110 15.96 -22.95 -9.79
N ALA A 111 15.79 -21.94 -8.94
CA ALA A 111 15.74 -20.53 -9.33
C ALA A 111 16.24 -19.62 -8.21
N GLN A 112 16.68 -18.42 -8.59
CA GLN A 112 16.87 -17.31 -7.63
C GLN A 112 15.54 -16.63 -7.37
N LEU A 113 15.26 -16.33 -6.10
CA LEU A 113 14.07 -15.58 -5.67
C LEU A 113 14.45 -14.15 -5.28
N TRP A 114 15.23 -13.50 -6.13
CA TRP A 114 15.71 -12.13 -5.92
C TRP A 114 15.40 -11.25 -7.14
N PRO A 115 14.96 -9.98 -6.97
CA PRO A 115 14.86 -9.23 -5.73
C PRO A 115 13.65 -9.64 -4.87
N CYS A 116 13.71 -9.38 -3.54
CA CYS A 116 12.60 -9.61 -2.61
C CYS A 116 11.56 -8.50 -2.59
N GLU A 117 11.84 -7.38 -3.25
CA GLU A 117 10.97 -6.21 -3.33
C GLU A 117 10.74 -5.77 -4.78
N GLY A 118 9.73 -4.94 -4.97
CA GLY A 118 9.39 -4.39 -6.28
C GLY A 118 8.43 -5.29 -7.09
N PRO A 119 8.05 -4.81 -8.29
CA PRO A 119 7.04 -5.47 -9.12
C PRO A 119 7.52 -6.77 -9.78
N ASN A 120 8.84 -6.92 -9.98
CA ASN A 120 9.44 -8.06 -10.69
C ASN A 120 10.01 -9.13 -9.74
N ARG A 121 9.49 -9.23 -8.52
CA ARG A 121 9.93 -10.26 -7.57
C ARG A 121 9.49 -11.64 -8.03
N PRO A 122 10.42 -12.63 -8.09
CA PRO A 122 10.10 -13.98 -8.52
C PRO A 122 9.08 -14.65 -7.60
N THR A 123 8.14 -15.38 -8.20
CA THR A 123 7.03 -16.02 -7.50
C THR A 123 6.93 -17.49 -7.84
N ILE A 124 6.95 -18.35 -6.82
CA ILE A 124 6.67 -19.78 -6.93
C ILE A 124 5.15 -19.97 -6.93
N THR A 125 4.62 -20.75 -7.87
CA THR A 125 3.20 -21.09 -7.95
C THR A 125 2.99 -22.59 -7.70
N LEU A 126 2.07 -22.94 -6.78
CA LEU A 126 1.69 -24.30 -6.42
C LEU A 126 0.15 -24.39 -6.31
N GLY A 127 -0.52 -24.64 -7.43
CA GLY A 127 -1.98 -24.61 -7.48
C GLY A 127 -2.54 -23.23 -7.07
N PRO A 128 -3.40 -23.15 -6.04
CA PRO A 128 -3.94 -21.88 -5.57
C PRO A 128 -2.96 -21.06 -4.73
N LEU A 129 -1.80 -21.63 -4.40
CA LEU A 129 -0.78 -21.01 -3.56
C LEU A 129 0.28 -20.31 -4.38
N SER A 130 0.76 -19.18 -3.90
CA SER A 130 1.95 -18.53 -4.41
C SER A 130 2.86 -18.05 -3.28
N LEU A 131 4.18 -18.26 -3.45
CA LEU A 131 5.19 -17.85 -2.48
C LEU A 131 6.19 -16.90 -3.15
N PHE A 132 6.54 -15.84 -2.44
CA PHE A 132 7.53 -14.88 -2.90
C PHE A 132 8.35 -14.36 -1.72
N CYS A 133 9.58 -13.96 -2.00
CA CYS A 133 10.45 -13.36 -1.00
C CYS A 133 9.92 -11.98 -0.55
N HIS A 134 10.10 -11.67 0.73
CA HIS A 134 9.73 -10.39 1.36
C HIS A 134 10.79 -9.98 2.37
N ALA A 135 11.22 -8.72 2.33
CA ALA A 135 12.09 -8.13 3.33
C ALA A 135 11.26 -7.41 4.42
N SER A 136 11.64 -7.59 5.68
CA SER A 136 11.08 -6.88 6.83
C SER A 136 12.21 -6.44 7.74
N GLY A 137 12.61 -5.16 7.63
CA GLY A 137 13.87 -4.70 8.20
C GLY A 137 15.05 -5.50 7.64
N ASP A 138 15.89 -6.04 8.52
CA ASP A 138 17.05 -6.85 8.15
C ASP A 138 16.71 -8.33 7.93
N ARG A 139 15.45 -8.72 8.13
CA ARG A 139 15.02 -10.12 8.02
C ARG A 139 14.38 -10.41 6.66
N LEU A 140 14.72 -11.58 6.10
CA LEU A 140 14.06 -12.11 4.89
C LEU A 140 13.05 -13.19 5.26
N ALA A 141 11.92 -13.19 4.56
CA ALA A 141 10.83 -14.13 4.77
C ALA A 141 10.26 -14.61 3.44
N MET A 142 9.59 -15.76 3.44
CA MET A 142 8.66 -16.13 2.39
C MET A 142 7.25 -15.70 2.78
N ARG A 143 6.60 -14.93 1.92
CA ARG A 143 5.20 -14.58 2.04
C ARG A 143 4.37 -15.50 1.19
N LEU A 144 3.35 -16.10 1.81
CA LEU A 144 2.43 -17.02 1.17
C LEU A 144 1.12 -16.29 0.84
N ARG A 145 0.64 -16.44 -0.39
CA ARG A 145 -0.73 -16.17 -0.79
C ARG A 145 -1.48 -17.46 -1.05
N ASP A 146 -2.75 -17.45 -0.75
CA ASP A 146 -3.72 -18.49 -1.09
C ASP A 146 -4.93 -17.82 -1.75
N ALA A 147 -5.13 -18.08 -3.05
CA ALA A 147 -6.27 -17.55 -3.80
C ALA A 147 -7.62 -18.01 -3.22
N GLU A 148 -7.62 -19.12 -2.46
CA GLU A 148 -8.79 -19.67 -1.76
C GLU A 148 -8.77 -19.36 -0.25
N SER A 149 -8.08 -18.30 0.20
CA SER A 149 -7.98 -17.97 1.61
C SER A 149 -9.35 -17.76 2.25
N GLU A 150 -9.50 -18.19 3.50
CA GLU A 150 -10.73 -18.02 4.26
C GLU A 150 -11.04 -16.53 4.48
N ILE A 151 -10.02 -15.72 4.75
CA ILE A 151 -10.14 -14.25 4.91
C ILE A 151 -10.78 -13.63 3.67
N ARG A 152 -10.37 -14.05 2.46
CA ARG A 152 -10.93 -13.55 1.19
C ARG A 152 -12.38 -14.00 1.00
N ARG A 153 -12.69 -15.26 1.33
CA ARG A 153 -14.06 -15.80 1.20
C ARG A 153 -15.05 -15.19 2.18
N GLU A 154 -14.60 -14.88 3.39
CA GLU A 154 -15.43 -14.32 4.44
C GLU A 154 -15.50 -12.79 4.41
N PHE A 155 -14.70 -12.16 3.55
CA PHE A 155 -14.72 -10.70 3.39
C PHE A 155 -16.11 -10.25 2.90
N THR A 156 -16.71 -9.32 3.62
CA THR A 156 -18.04 -8.77 3.29
C THR A 156 -17.91 -7.46 2.53
N LYS A 157 -17.61 -6.39 3.23
CA LYS A 157 -17.42 -5.04 2.66
C LYS A 157 -16.63 -4.16 3.63
N LEU A 158 -16.05 -3.11 3.10
CA LEU A 158 -15.49 -2.03 3.91
C LEU A 158 -16.59 -1.14 4.48
N ARG A 159 -16.31 -0.51 5.60
CA ARG A 159 -17.16 0.50 6.23
C ARG A 159 -16.44 1.83 6.23
N TRP A 160 -17.18 2.89 6.03
CA TRP A 160 -16.65 4.23 5.84
C TRP A 160 -17.43 5.24 6.64
N TYR A 161 -16.81 6.33 7.05
CA TYR A 161 -17.52 7.54 7.40
C TYR A 161 -18.31 8.07 6.20
N PRO A 162 -19.37 8.85 6.38
CA PRO A 162 -19.97 9.63 5.31
C PRO A 162 -18.90 10.49 4.62
N VAL A 163 -19.07 10.74 3.32
CA VAL A 163 -18.17 11.65 2.61
C VAL A 163 -18.44 13.07 3.08
N ASP A 164 -17.38 13.74 3.53
CA ASP A 164 -17.45 15.12 3.99
C ASP A 164 -16.31 15.92 3.31
N GLU A 165 -16.69 16.90 2.47
CA GLU A 165 -15.75 17.71 1.70
C GLU A 165 -14.85 18.59 2.60
N SER A 166 -15.25 18.87 3.84
CA SER A 166 -14.45 19.61 4.82
C SER A 166 -13.14 18.89 5.17
N PHE A 167 -13.09 17.56 5.00
CA PHE A 167 -11.90 16.74 5.17
C PHE A 167 -11.05 16.60 3.88
N ARG A 168 -11.40 17.28 2.80
CA ARG A 168 -10.55 17.44 1.61
C ARG A 168 -9.78 18.75 1.71
N ILE A 169 -8.59 18.72 2.28
CA ILE A 169 -7.87 19.91 2.74
C ILE A 169 -6.70 20.24 1.82
N ARG A 170 -6.64 21.46 1.33
CA ARG A 170 -5.50 21.97 0.57
C ARG A 170 -4.41 22.46 1.54
N GLY A 171 -3.39 21.62 1.75
CA GLY A 171 -2.25 21.92 2.59
C GLY A 171 -1.09 22.57 1.87
N ARG A 172 -0.16 23.13 2.64
CA ARG A 172 1.11 23.66 2.14
C ARG A 172 2.23 22.66 2.40
N TYR A 173 2.91 22.25 1.33
CA TYR A 173 4.11 21.43 1.46
C TYR A 173 5.27 22.25 2.02
N VAL A 174 5.96 21.72 3.01
CA VAL A 174 7.12 22.32 3.65
C VAL A 174 8.29 21.36 3.45
N PRO A 175 9.17 21.61 2.48
CA PRO A 175 10.31 20.74 2.23
C PRO A 175 11.28 20.75 3.41
N HIS A 176 11.99 19.66 3.62
CA HIS A 176 13.18 19.65 4.45
C HIS A 176 14.32 20.33 3.71
N ASP A 177 15.29 20.91 4.43
CA ASP A 177 16.49 21.53 3.83
C ASP A 177 17.22 20.51 2.91
N LYS A 178 17.20 19.25 3.29
CA LYS A 178 17.68 18.10 2.49
C LYS A 178 16.76 16.90 2.72
N PRO A 179 16.52 16.06 1.70
CA PRO A 179 15.87 14.77 1.90
C PRO A 179 16.63 13.95 2.96
N ARG A 180 15.88 13.29 3.83
CA ARG A 180 16.44 12.47 4.92
C ARG A 180 15.75 11.12 4.96
N THR A 181 16.32 10.18 5.67
CA THR A 181 15.68 8.93 6.06
C THR A 181 15.02 9.09 7.41
N MET A 182 13.93 8.36 7.61
CA MET A 182 13.26 8.17 8.88
C MET A 182 13.12 6.67 9.16
N GLU A 183 13.25 6.31 10.42
CA GLU A 183 13.09 4.93 10.86
C GLU A 183 11.71 4.76 11.49
N LEU A 184 10.93 3.82 10.99
CA LEU A 184 9.63 3.46 11.54
C LEU A 184 9.62 2.00 11.95
N ALA A 185 9.16 1.75 13.17
CA ALA A 185 8.83 0.38 13.56
C ALA A 185 7.62 -0.11 12.76
N ASN A 186 7.61 -1.40 12.43
CA ASN A 186 6.43 -2.05 11.89
C ASN A 186 5.67 -2.83 12.98
N THR A 187 4.53 -3.42 12.63
CA THR A 187 3.69 -4.20 13.55
C THR A 187 4.36 -5.45 14.14
N LEU A 188 5.51 -5.87 13.62
CA LEU A 188 6.32 -6.99 14.13
C LEU A 188 7.57 -6.53 14.90
N GLY A 189 7.78 -5.21 15.03
CA GLY A 189 8.93 -4.63 15.71
C GLY A 189 10.18 -4.48 14.84
N ASP A 190 10.13 -4.84 13.55
CA ASP A 190 11.24 -4.55 12.63
C ASP A 190 11.26 -3.07 12.29
N VAL A 191 12.45 -2.54 12.01
CA VAL A 191 12.66 -1.14 11.64
C VAL A 191 12.69 -1.01 10.13
N LEU A 192 11.86 -0.12 9.59
CA LEU A 192 11.83 0.25 8.18
C LEU A 192 12.52 1.60 8.00
N THR A 193 13.49 1.67 7.09
CA THR A 193 14.15 2.93 6.71
C THR A 193 13.47 3.50 5.48
N LEU A 194 12.76 4.61 5.64
CA LEU A 194 11.95 5.26 4.62
C LEU A 194 12.48 6.66 4.30
N ARG A 195 12.27 7.14 3.08
CA ARG A 195 12.70 8.50 2.68
C ARG A 195 11.58 9.50 2.96
N THR A 196 11.98 10.69 3.39
CA THR A 196 11.10 11.84 3.54
C THR A 196 11.79 13.09 3.00
N SER A 197 11.09 13.82 2.13
CA SER A 197 11.56 15.09 1.58
C SER A 197 10.86 16.30 2.20
N GLY A 198 9.83 16.10 3.02
CA GLY A 198 9.10 17.19 3.64
C GLY A 198 7.87 16.76 4.43
N SER A 199 7.08 17.74 4.78
CA SER A 199 5.81 17.58 5.48
C SER A 199 4.73 18.47 4.85
N VAL A 200 3.47 18.16 5.14
CA VAL A 200 2.34 19.03 4.74
C VAL A 200 1.76 19.70 5.98
N ALA A 201 1.74 21.04 5.96
CA ALA A 201 1.04 21.84 6.96
C ALA A 201 -0.39 22.08 6.47
N LEU A 202 -1.36 21.80 7.33
CA LEU A 202 -2.80 21.90 7.04
C LEU A 202 -3.58 22.27 8.31
N THR A 203 -4.82 22.71 8.14
CA THR A 203 -5.70 23.04 9.26
C THR A 203 -6.91 22.11 9.22
N VAL A 204 -7.19 21.42 10.30
CA VAL A 204 -8.36 20.56 10.48
C VAL A 204 -9.17 21.08 11.65
N GLU A 205 -10.44 21.39 11.47
CA GLU A 205 -11.33 21.90 12.52
C GLU A 205 -10.76 23.08 13.32
N GLY A 206 -9.92 23.91 12.67
CA GLY A 206 -9.28 25.08 13.29
C GLY A 206 -7.91 24.80 13.93
N GLU A 207 -7.51 23.53 14.03
CA GLU A 207 -6.21 23.14 14.58
C GLU A 207 -5.15 23.04 13.46
N GLU A 208 -3.99 23.67 13.68
CA GLU A 208 -2.87 23.56 12.76
C GLU A 208 -2.13 22.24 12.97
N LEU A 209 -2.05 21.44 11.91
CA LEU A 209 -1.40 20.14 11.90
C LEU A 209 -0.23 20.14 10.93
N ARG A 210 0.70 19.24 11.18
CA ARG A 210 1.79 18.94 10.25
C ARG A 210 1.95 17.43 10.12
N LEU A 211 1.80 16.91 8.89
CA LEU A 211 2.00 15.51 8.57
C LEU A 211 3.34 15.33 7.83
N THR A 212 4.25 14.58 8.41
CA THR A 212 5.48 14.15 7.74
C THR A 212 5.11 13.17 6.63
N ALA A 213 5.55 13.47 5.41
CA ALA A 213 5.29 12.67 4.23
C ALA A 213 6.44 11.70 3.97
N ILE A 214 6.11 10.48 3.59
CA ILE A 214 7.04 9.48 3.07
C ILE A 214 7.03 9.58 1.55
N ASP A 215 8.20 9.63 0.94
CA ASP A 215 8.36 9.62 -0.52
C ASP A 215 8.11 8.20 -1.03
N TYR A 216 7.01 7.97 -1.72
CA TYR A 216 6.63 6.64 -2.17
C TYR A 216 5.99 6.66 -3.56
N ASP A 217 6.63 6.00 -4.53
CA ASP A 217 6.13 5.80 -5.90
C ASP A 217 5.63 7.10 -6.58
N GLY A 218 6.43 8.18 -6.46
CA GLY A 218 6.10 9.48 -7.05
C GLY A 218 4.94 10.22 -6.37
N ARG A 219 4.52 9.80 -5.19
CA ARG A 219 3.46 10.42 -4.36
C ARG A 219 3.96 10.68 -2.95
N LEU A 220 3.19 11.44 -2.20
CA LEU A 220 3.33 11.61 -0.76
C LEU A 220 2.49 10.53 -0.07
N TRP A 221 3.11 9.71 0.77
CA TRP A 221 2.43 8.72 1.59
C TRP A 221 2.46 9.13 3.05
N PHE A 222 1.32 9.10 3.70
CA PHE A 222 1.16 9.40 5.12
C PHE A 222 0.76 8.13 5.87
N VAL A 223 1.54 7.82 6.91
CA VAL A 223 1.21 6.86 7.95
C VAL A 223 0.87 7.67 9.19
N PHE A 224 -0.37 7.65 9.65
CA PHE A 224 -0.84 8.48 10.75
C PHE A 224 -1.82 7.75 11.66
N SER A 225 -2.07 8.32 12.82
CA SER A 225 -3.17 8.01 13.72
C SER A 225 -3.79 9.31 14.22
N ASP A 226 -5.02 9.22 14.73
CA ASP A 226 -5.78 10.34 15.26
C ASP A 226 -6.68 9.87 16.42
N LEU A 227 -7.47 10.76 17.02
CA LEU A 227 -8.31 10.42 18.17
C LEU A 227 -9.47 9.45 17.87
N THR A 228 -9.71 9.06 16.62
CA THR A 228 -10.65 7.99 16.25
C THR A 228 -10.01 6.60 16.30
N SER A 229 -8.66 6.53 16.29
CA SER A 229 -7.90 5.28 16.25
C SER A 229 -8.15 4.42 17.49
N GLY A 230 -8.53 3.16 17.25
CA GLY A 230 -8.85 2.19 18.32
C GLY A 230 -10.28 2.25 18.84
N SER A 231 -11.03 3.30 18.58
CA SER A 231 -12.45 3.41 18.90
C SER A 231 -13.36 3.19 17.68
N GLU A 232 -13.05 3.82 16.57
CA GLU A 232 -13.83 3.84 15.34
C GLU A 232 -13.03 3.43 14.12
N THR A 233 -11.75 3.84 14.05
CA THR A 233 -10.81 3.45 12.99
C THR A 233 -9.78 2.45 13.52
N TYR A 234 -9.02 1.84 12.61
CA TYR A 234 -8.04 0.81 12.96
C TYR A 234 -6.97 1.36 13.95
N PRO A 235 -6.67 0.64 15.05
CA PRO A 235 -5.87 1.19 16.14
C PRO A 235 -4.41 1.44 15.81
N ALA A 236 -3.79 0.65 14.93
CA ALA A 236 -2.34 0.72 14.73
C ALA A 236 -1.92 1.87 13.82
N ALA A 237 -2.66 2.13 12.75
CA ALA A 237 -2.35 3.18 11.78
C ALA A 237 -3.51 3.39 10.80
N ARG A 238 -3.49 4.54 10.14
CA ARG A 238 -4.26 4.87 8.94
C ARG A 238 -3.28 5.30 7.85
N PHE A 239 -3.56 4.93 6.60
CA PHE A 239 -2.74 5.28 5.46
C PHE A 239 -3.48 6.25 4.55
N LEU A 240 -2.74 7.15 3.93
CA LEU A 240 -3.29 8.11 3.01
C LEU A 240 -2.22 8.50 1.97
N TYR A 241 -2.62 8.64 0.71
CA TYR A 241 -1.76 9.19 -0.33
C TYR A 241 -2.24 10.58 -0.75
N ALA A 242 -1.28 11.44 -1.08
CA ALA A 242 -1.52 12.69 -1.79
C ALA A 242 -0.56 12.81 -2.97
N ASP A 243 -0.94 13.63 -3.95
CA ASP A 243 -0.06 13.93 -5.07
C ASP A 243 1.11 14.82 -4.62
N LEU A 244 2.17 14.86 -5.42
CA LEU A 244 3.27 15.79 -5.19
C LEU A 244 2.74 17.24 -5.23
N PRO A 245 3.39 18.19 -4.52
CA PRO A 245 2.96 19.56 -4.50
C PRO A 245 2.98 20.19 -5.90
N ASP A 246 2.03 21.07 -6.15
CA ASP A 246 1.98 21.91 -7.34
C ASP A 246 3.11 22.98 -7.34
N LEU A 247 3.15 23.80 -8.38
CA LEU A 247 4.16 24.87 -8.54
C LEU A 247 4.10 25.93 -7.42
N ASP A 248 2.95 26.05 -6.75
CA ASP A 248 2.76 26.96 -5.61
C ASP A 248 3.11 26.30 -4.26
N GLY A 249 3.61 25.05 -4.30
CA GLY A 249 3.97 24.29 -3.12
C GLY A 249 2.75 23.79 -2.33
N ARG A 250 1.62 23.58 -2.99
CA ARG A 250 0.40 23.06 -2.35
C ARG A 250 0.05 21.67 -2.85
N THR A 251 -0.53 20.87 -1.94
CA THR A 251 -1.11 19.57 -2.27
C THR A 251 -2.43 19.38 -1.53
N THR A 252 -3.30 18.51 -2.04
CA THR A 252 -4.55 18.16 -1.40
C THR A 252 -4.37 16.89 -0.59
N VAL A 253 -4.65 16.98 0.70
CA VAL A 253 -4.75 15.84 1.62
C VAL A 253 -6.22 15.55 1.83
N ASP A 254 -6.71 14.46 1.24
CA ASP A 254 -8.13 14.09 1.27
C ASP A 254 -8.35 12.92 2.24
N PHE A 255 -8.72 13.22 3.47
CA PHE A 255 -8.95 12.21 4.50
C PHE A 255 -10.15 11.30 4.21
N ASN A 256 -11.05 11.65 3.27
CA ASN A 256 -12.09 10.72 2.81
C ASN A 256 -11.51 9.49 2.10
N GLN A 257 -10.25 9.60 1.66
CA GLN A 257 -9.45 8.50 1.09
C GLN A 257 -8.48 7.88 2.11
N ALA A 258 -8.56 8.22 3.39
CA ALA A 258 -7.79 7.52 4.43
C ALA A 258 -8.28 6.08 4.56
N TYR A 259 -7.35 5.13 4.63
CA TYR A 259 -7.69 3.71 4.59
C TYR A 259 -6.89 2.87 5.59
N ASN A 260 -7.42 1.70 5.93
CA ASN A 260 -6.75 0.77 6.82
C ASN A 260 -5.54 0.13 6.16
N PRO A 261 -4.40 -0.01 6.87
CA PRO A 261 -3.29 -0.81 6.41
C PRO A 261 -3.67 -2.29 6.26
N PRO A 262 -2.91 -3.08 5.49
CA PRO A 262 -3.16 -4.51 5.31
C PRO A 262 -3.28 -5.32 6.60
N CYS A 263 -2.60 -4.92 7.68
CA CYS A 263 -2.65 -5.58 8.97
C CYS A 263 -4.01 -5.48 9.70
N ALA A 264 -4.91 -4.61 9.24
CA ALA A 264 -6.29 -4.61 9.70
C ALA A 264 -7.07 -5.86 9.25
N PHE A 265 -6.62 -6.53 8.20
CA PHE A 265 -7.32 -7.65 7.56
C PHE A 265 -6.69 -9.00 7.87
N ASN A 266 -5.37 -9.07 8.06
CA ASN A 266 -4.67 -10.32 8.35
C ASN A 266 -3.35 -10.10 9.12
N PRO A 267 -2.85 -11.14 9.86
CA PRO A 267 -1.65 -11.03 10.69
C PRO A 267 -0.33 -11.19 9.92
N TYR A 268 -0.37 -11.46 8.59
CA TYR A 268 0.81 -11.79 7.79
C TYR A 268 1.41 -10.58 7.07
N THR A 269 1.22 -9.39 7.64
CA THR A 269 1.67 -8.12 7.07
C THR A 269 2.59 -7.36 8.02
N THR A 270 3.44 -6.52 7.47
CA THR A 270 4.50 -5.79 8.18
C THR A 270 4.28 -4.29 8.00
N CYS A 271 3.12 -3.79 8.46
CA CYS A 271 2.73 -2.40 8.26
C CYS A 271 3.52 -1.46 9.17
N PRO A 272 4.05 -0.33 8.67
CA PRO A 272 4.68 0.68 9.50
C PRO A 272 3.67 1.32 10.47
N LEU A 273 4.18 1.68 11.64
CA LEU A 273 3.47 2.45 12.65
C LEU A 273 3.69 3.95 12.42
N PRO A 274 2.75 4.82 12.83
CA PRO A 274 2.90 6.26 12.68
C PRO A 274 4.10 6.80 13.43
N PRO A 275 4.92 7.68 12.83
CA PRO A 275 5.91 8.44 13.58
C PRO A 275 5.20 9.35 14.59
N PRO A 276 5.89 9.75 15.68
CA PRO A 276 5.28 10.58 16.73
C PRO A 276 4.60 11.84 16.21
N GLU A 277 5.20 12.51 15.23
CA GLU A 277 4.68 13.72 14.61
C GLU A 277 3.41 13.53 13.79
N ASN A 278 3.10 12.29 13.39
CA ASN A 278 1.88 11.93 12.68
C ASN A 278 0.81 11.29 13.60
N GLN A 279 0.98 11.36 14.93
CA GLN A 279 -0.02 10.98 15.90
C GLN A 279 -0.85 12.21 16.27
N LEU A 280 -1.91 12.44 15.48
CA LEU A 280 -2.68 13.68 15.53
C LEU A 280 -3.58 13.73 16.76
N GLN A 281 -3.63 14.89 17.43
CA GLN A 281 -4.47 15.12 18.61
C GLN A 281 -5.83 15.75 18.26
N VAL A 282 -6.36 15.40 17.09
CA VAL A 282 -7.67 15.78 16.57
C VAL A 282 -8.43 14.54 16.13
N ARG A 283 -9.75 14.64 15.97
CA ARG A 283 -10.56 13.59 15.37
C ARG A 283 -10.65 13.78 13.86
N ILE A 284 -10.35 12.72 13.11
CA ILE A 284 -10.51 12.71 11.66
C ILE A 284 -11.67 11.76 11.32
N GLU A 285 -12.90 12.27 11.38
CA GLU A 285 -14.14 11.51 11.14
C GLU A 285 -14.39 11.34 9.62
N ALA A 286 -13.38 10.89 8.90
CA ALA A 286 -13.40 10.65 7.46
C ALA A 286 -12.63 9.38 7.12
N GLY A 287 -12.92 8.77 5.96
CA GLY A 287 -12.22 7.61 5.45
C GLY A 287 -12.73 6.27 5.99
N GLU A 288 -11.88 5.24 5.94
CA GLU A 288 -12.21 3.84 6.26
C GLU A 288 -12.30 3.62 7.78
N LEU A 289 -13.39 3.01 8.23
CA LEU A 289 -13.60 2.56 9.62
C LEU A 289 -12.86 1.25 9.88
N ASP A 290 -12.65 0.91 11.16
CA ASP A 290 -12.03 -0.36 11.54
C ASP A 290 -12.77 -1.56 10.94
N TYR A 291 -12.03 -2.49 10.36
CA TYR A 291 -12.58 -3.71 9.78
C TYR A 291 -12.91 -4.70 10.89
N ARG A 292 -14.20 -4.87 11.18
CA ARG A 292 -14.71 -5.83 12.16
C ARG A 292 -15.25 -7.08 11.46
N GLY A 293 -14.42 -7.65 10.58
CA GLY A 293 -14.66 -8.99 10.07
C GLY A 293 -14.52 -10.03 11.18
N ARG A 294 -14.95 -11.26 10.93
CA ARG A 294 -14.66 -12.37 11.87
C ARG A 294 -13.14 -12.52 11.97
N ARG A 295 -12.61 -12.31 13.14
CA ARG A 295 -11.23 -12.67 13.52
C ARG A 295 -11.22 -14.05 14.09
#